data_63dc0f39544e130937b9b151f60861dd
#
_entry.id   63dc0f39544e130937b9b151f60861dd
#
_cell.length_a   1.000
_cell.length_b   1.000
_cell.length_c   1.000
_cell.angle_alpha   90.00
_cell.angle_beta   90.00
_cell.angle_gamma   90.00
#
_symmetry.space_group_name_H-M   'P 1'
#
loop_
_entity.id
_entity.type
_entity.pdbx_description
1 polymer ?
#
loop_
_entity_poly.entity_id
_entity_poly.type
_entity_poly.pdbx_seq_one_letter_code
_entity_poly.pdbx_strand_id
1 'polypeptide(L)' 'LSAGGVEISLRPVGDYVEIGSSCSFFDLAFAAQQKMEIALGVRLAREGELFLNPERELAWCLDEDDRVVVLAQQLYR' A
#
# COMPACT_ATOMS: atom_id res chain seq x y z
N LEU A 1 18.88 16.04 -4.70
CA LEU A 1 18.14 16.16 -4.53
C LEU A 1 17.55 16.44 -3.37
N SER A 2 16.80 16.39 -3.09
CA SER A 2 16.17 16.97 -2.16
C SER A 2 16.03 16.30 -0.92
N ALA A 3 16.44 16.95 0.10
CA ALA A 3 16.15 16.54 1.41
C ALA A 3 14.67 16.49 1.56
N GLY A 4 14.19 15.69 2.39
CA GLY A 4 12.78 15.58 2.59
C GLY A 4 12.08 15.00 1.41
N GLY A 5 12.80 14.26 0.61
CA GLY A 5 12.20 13.67 -0.54
C GLY A 5 11.18 12.62 -0.20
N VAL A 6 10.71 11.93 -1.21
CA VAL A 6 9.77 10.85 -1.04
C VAL A 6 10.50 9.55 -1.24
N GLU A 7 9.98 8.49 -0.65
CA GLU A 7 10.57 7.18 -0.89
C GLU A 7 9.45 6.16 -1.03
N ILE A 8 9.75 5.14 -1.80
CA ILE A 8 8.81 4.05 -2.03
C ILE A 8 9.12 2.97 -1.01
N SER A 9 8.08 2.50 -0.33
CA SER A 9 8.22 1.50 0.71
C SER A 9 7.22 0.38 0.52
N LEU A 10 7.60 -0.80 0.99
CA LEU A 10 6.69 -1.91 1.08
C LEU A 10 6.26 -2.02 2.53
N ARG A 11 4.95 -1.92 2.76
CA ARG A 11 4.41 -1.92 4.10
C ARG A 11 3.48 -3.10 4.30
N PRO A 12 3.43 -3.65 5.52
CA PRO A 12 2.50 -4.75 5.78
C PRO A 12 1.06 -4.34 5.54
N VAL A 13 0.31 -5.21 4.91
CA VAL A 13 -1.09 -4.93 4.60
C VAL A 13 -1.89 -4.65 5.86
N GLY A 14 -1.54 -5.34 6.95
CA GLY A 14 -2.27 -5.18 8.21
C GLY A 14 -2.23 -3.79 8.79
N ASP A 15 -1.28 -2.94 8.33
CA ASP A 15 -1.23 -1.56 8.78
C ASP A 15 -2.32 -0.73 8.13
N TYR A 16 -2.97 -1.25 7.09
CA TYR A 16 -3.93 -0.48 6.30
C TYR A 16 -5.33 -1.04 6.33
N VAL A 17 -5.47 -2.36 6.30
CA VAL A 17 -6.77 -3.01 6.29
C VAL A 17 -6.70 -4.25 7.15
N GLU A 18 -7.87 -4.79 7.45
CA GLU A 18 -7.95 -6.01 8.25
C GLU A 18 -7.56 -7.20 7.39
N ILE A 19 -6.61 -7.98 7.88
CA ILE A 19 -6.14 -9.16 7.15
C ILE A 19 -7.25 -10.19 7.09
N GLY A 20 -7.40 -10.80 5.90
CA GLY A 20 -8.39 -11.83 5.71
C GLY A 20 -9.74 -11.32 5.28
N SER A 21 -9.94 -10.02 5.35
CA SER A 21 -11.19 -9.42 4.92
C SER A 21 -11.08 -8.98 3.48
N SER A 22 -12.20 -8.96 2.80
CA SER A 22 -12.23 -8.46 1.43
C SER A 22 -12.02 -6.94 1.44
N CYS A 23 -11.14 -6.47 0.59
CA CYS A 23 -10.91 -5.04 0.48
C CYS A 23 -10.61 -4.71 -0.98
N SER A 24 -10.71 -3.44 -1.31
CA SER A 24 -10.40 -2.97 -2.65
C SER A 24 -9.14 -2.13 -2.58
N PHE A 25 -8.58 -1.83 -3.75
CA PHE A 25 -7.43 -0.92 -3.77
C PHE A 25 -7.84 0.46 -3.29
N PHE A 26 -9.10 0.83 -3.50
CA PHE A 26 -9.60 2.09 -2.98
C PHE A 26 -9.47 2.13 -1.45
N ASP A 27 -9.79 1.01 -0.79
CA ASP A 27 -9.68 0.94 0.66
C ASP A 27 -8.25 1.14 1.11
N LEU A 28 -7.31 0.51 0.40
CA LEU A 28 -5.89 0.67 0.71
C LEU A 28 -5.43 2.10 0.47
N ALA A 29 -5.87 2.69 -0.63
CA ALA A 29 -5.49 4.06 -0.95
C ALA A 29 -6.04 5.04 0.08
N PHE A 30 -7.27 4.81 0.53
CA PHE A 30 -7.86 5.66 1.54
C PHE A 30 -7.08 5.56 2.86
N ALA A 31 -6.74 4.33 3.26
CA ALA A 31 -5.99 4.14 4.50
C ALA A 31 -4.61 4.77 4.41
N ALA A 32 -3.96 4.64 3.25
CA ALA A 32 -2.65 5.26 3.05
C ALA A 32 -2.74 6.77 3.19
N GLN A 33 -3.79 7.35 2.64
CA GLN A 33 -3.97 8.79 2.72
C GLN A 33 -4.07 9.26 4.16
N GLN A 34 -4.68 8.45 5.02
CA GLN A 34 -4.77 8.79 6.44
C GLN A 34 -3.41 8.83 7.09
N LYS A 35 -2.43 8.16 6.51
CA LYS A 35 -1.06 8.13 7.01
C LYS A 35 -0.15 9.09 6.24
N MET A 36 -0.73 9.95 5.40
CA MET A 36 0.03 10.89 4.59
C MET A 36 0.90 10.17 3.56
N GLU A 37 0.40 9.06 3.07
CA GLU A 37 1.09 8.25 2.07
C GLU A 37 0.19 8.09 0.85
N ILE A 38 0.80 7.70 -0.26
CA ILE A 38 0.06 7.44 -1.48
C ILE A 38 0.26 5.97 -1.84
N ALA A 39 -0.84 5.24 -1.93
CA ALA A 39 -0.75 3.83 -2.31
C ALA A 39 -0.49 3.73 -3.80
N LEU A 40 0.57 3.03 -4.16
CA LEU A 40 0.94 2.83 -5.56
C LEU A 40 0.53 1.47 -6.07
N GLY A 41 0.41 0.48 -5.20
CA GLY A 41 0.08 -0.85 -5.64
C GLY A 41 0.12 -1.86 -4.52
N VAL A 42 0.08 -3.12 -4.92
CA VAL A 42 0.04 -4.24 -4.00
C VAL A 42 1.03 -5.29 -4.48
N ARG A 43 1.78 -5.86 -3.57
CA ARG A 43 2.66 -6.97 -3.88
C ARG A 43 2.14 -8.21 -3.18
N LEU A 44 1.80 -9.22 -3.96
CA LEU A 44 1.27 -10.47 -3.42
C LEU A 44 2.42 -11.42 -3.16
N ALA A 45 2.58 -11.81 -1.90
CA ALA A 45 3.70 -12.65 -1.52
C ALA A 45 3.62 -14.02 -2.16
N ARG A 46 2.41 -14.56 -2.24
CA ARG A 46 2.23 -15.92 -2.71
C ARG A 46 2.78 -16.16 -4.10
N GLU A 47 2.60 -15.16 -4.97
CA GLU A 47 3.04 -15.29 -6.35
C GLU A 47 4.18 -14.36 -6.69
N GLY A 48 4.57 -13.53 -5.75
CA GLY A 48 5.60 -12.55 -6.00
C GLY A 48 5.18 -11.50 -6.99
N GLU A 49 3.87 -11.39 -7.24
CA GLU A 49 3.39 -10.47 -8.24
C GLU A 49 3.23 -9.07 -7.70
N LEU A 50 3.53 -8.11 -8.54
CA LEU A 50 3.41 -6.71 -8.20
C LEU A 50 2.35 -6.10 -9.09
N PHE A 51 1.34 -5.49 -8.48
CA PHE A 51 0.29 -4.81 -9.21
C PHE A 51 0.39 -3.33 -8.90
N LEU A 52 0.80 -2.56 -9.89
CA LEU A 52 0.89 -1.11 -9.74
C LEU A 52 -0.36 -0.48 -10.33
N ASN A 53 -0.94 0.42 -9.55
CA ASN A 53 -2.14 1.14 -9.97
C ASN A 53 -3.24 0.20 -10.43
N PRO A 54 -3.59 -0.80 -9.61
CA PRO A 54 -4.64 -1.74 -10.02
C PRO A 54 -6.00 -1.06 -10.03
N GLU A 55 -6.97 -1.73 -10.64
CA GLU A 55 -8.33 -1.21 -10.65
C GLU A 55 -8.81 -0.98 -9.24
N ARG A 56 -9.41 0.18 -9.00
CA ARG A 56 -9.76 0.58 -7.65
C ARG A 56 -10.81 -0.32 -7.02
N GLU A 57 -11.69 -0.88 -7.83
CA GLU A 57 -12.80 -1.67 -7.32
C GLU A 57 -12.52 -3.15 -7.28
N LEU A 58 -11.34 -3.55 -7.73
CA LEU A 58 -10.98 -4.96 -7.69
C LEU A 58 -10.88 -5.40 -6.24
N ALA A 59 -11.55 -6.50 -5.93
CA ALA A 59 -11.58 -6.99 -4.56
C ALA A 59 -10.40 -7.92 -4.32
N TRP A 60 -9.80 -7.75 -3.15
CA TRP A 60 -8.66 -8.54 -2.75
C TRP A 60 -8.95 -9.17 -1.40
N CYS A 61 -8.37 -10.34 -1.16
CA CYS A 61 -8.36 -10.93 0.16
C CYS A 61 -6.90 -11.11 0.52
N LEU A 62 -6.36 -10.17 1.28
CA LEU A 62 -4.93 -10.06 1.48
C LEU A 62 -4.49 -10.74 2.77
N ASP A 63 -3.30 -11.30 2.75
CA ASP A 63 -2.71 -12.01 3.88
C ASP A 63 -1.64 -11.17 4.54
N GLU A 64 -1.20 -11.65 5.70
CA GLU A 64 -0.20 -10.90 6.46
C GLU A 64 1.12 -10.78 5.72
N ASP A 65 1.39 -11.66 4.76
CA ASP A 65 2.64 -11.61 4.01
C ASP A 65 2.56 -10.69 2.80
N ASP A 66 1.38 -10.21 2.47
CA ASP A 66 1.23 -9.30 1.36
C ASP A 66 1.64 -7.91 1.77
N ARG A 67 1.99 -7.08 0.80
CA ARG A 67 2.49 -5.75 1.08
C ARG A 67 1.78 -4.71 0.25
N VAL A 68 1.66 -3.52 0.82
CA VAL A 68 1.17 -2.36 0.09
C VAL A 68 2.40 -1.56 -0.33
N VAL A 69 2.43 -1.17 -1.60
CA VAL A 69 3.51 -0.32 -2.10
C VAL A 69 3.05 1.11 -1.93
N VAL A 70 3.77 1.88 -1.15
CA VAL A 70 3.38 3.25 -0.87
C VAL A 70 4.50 4.23 -1.16
N LEU A 71 4.10 5.44 -1.48
CA LEU A 71 5.01 6.56 -1.62
C LEU A 71 4.82 7.41 -0.36
N ALA A 72 5.85 7.53 0.42
CA ALA A 72 5.78 8.24 1.68
C ALA A 72 6.72 9.42 1.64
N GLN A 73 6.24 10.55 2.12
CA GLN A 73 7.05 11.74 2.19
C GLN A 73 7.81 11.74 3.50
N GLN A 74 9.10 11.97 3.43
CA GLN A 74 9.90 12.07 4.63
C GLN A 74 9.90 13.51 5.10
N LEU A 75 9.69 13.65 6.39
CA LEU A 75 9.67 14.97 7.00
C LEU A 75 10.89 15.10 7.87
N TYR A 76 11.64 16.16 7.65
CA TYR A 76 12.80 16.46 8.45
C TYR A 76 12.54 17.64 9.35
N ARG A 77 13.13 17.60 10.51
CA ARG A 77 12.97 18.68 11.47
C ARG A 77 14.29 19.37 11.69
#